data_709893ea677938945b4788a2b1f3b2d5
#
_entry.id   709893ea677938945b4788a2b1f3b2d5
#
_cell.length_a   1.000
_cell.length_b   1.000
_cell.length_c   1.000
_cell.angle_alpha   90.00
_cell.angle_beta   90.00
_cell.angle_gamma   90.00
#
_symmetry.space_group_name_H-M   'P 1'
#
loop_
_entity.id
_entity.type
_entity.pdbx_description
1 polymer ?
#
loop_
_entity_poly.entity_id
_entity_poly.type
_entity_poly.pdbx_seq_one_letter_code
_entity_poly.pdbx_strand_id
1 'polypeptide(L)'
;KNAILIATRILGYGSEYKTIVNGKTETIDLSELENKEFDSSSMIEDKNEFAFTLPHSGTKITYKLLTGHDESKIERELKGLKKINKNASYEASTRLKYTLTSVDGETEKKDIREFVDNYFLARDARAFRQHLTLTSPDVDLNVTLDSGEEVVVPIGLNFFWPDFGDSSSN
;
A
#
# COMPACT_ATOMS: atom_id res chain seq x y z
N LYS A 1 2.46 5.72 -0.62
CA LYS A 1 3.67 5.01 -1.07
C LYS A 1 4.06 5.42 -2.49
N ASN A 2 3.13 5.44 -3.42
CA ASN A 2 3.39 5.83 -4.82
C ASN A 2 3.81 7.29 -4.93
N ALA A 3 3.26 8.21 -4.13
CA ALA A 3 3.65 9.62 -4.14
C ALA A 3 5.16 9.85 -3.98
N ILE A 4 5.83 9.07 -3.10
CA ILE A 4 7.29 9.18 -2.90
C ILE A 4 8.02 8.67 -4.14
N LEU A 5 7.56 7.59 -4.76
CA LEU A 5 8.17 7.02 -5.96
C LEU A 5 8.06 7.99 -7.14
N ILE A 6 6.89 8.61 -7.30
CA ILE A 6 6.66 9.62 -8.33
C ILE A 6 7.53 10.86 -8.10
N ALA A 7 7.56 11.39 -6.86
CA ALA A 7 8.41 12.51 -6.53
C ALA A 7 9.90 12.22 -6.80
N THR A 8 10.37 11.02 -6.46
CA THR A 8 11.74 10.58 -6.73
C THR A 8 12.04 10.54 -8.23
N ARG A 9 11.08 10.03 -9.03
CA ARG A 9 11.20 9.98 -10.48
C ARG A 9 11.26 11.38 -11.09
N ILE A 10 10.37 12.29 -10.65
CA ILE A 10 10.34 13.68 -11.11
C ILE A 10 11.65 14.39 -10.80
N LEU A 11 12.16 14.24 -9.57
CA LEU A 11 13.43 14.84 -9.16
C LEU A 11 14.64 14.31 -9.96
N GLY A 12 14.62 13.02 -10.33
CA GLY A 12 15.74 12.40 -11.03
C GLY A 12 15.73 12.60 -12.55
N TYR A 13 14.54 12.64 -13.17
CA TYR A 13 14.38 12.55 -14.62
C TYR A 13 13.35 13.53 -15.21
N GLY A 14 12.77 14.41 -14.40
CA GLY A 14 11.69 15.32 -14.82
C GLY A 14 10.31 14.66 -14.76
N SER A 15 9.27 15.49 -14.98
CA SER A 15 7.88 15.07 -14.85
C SER A 15 7.36 14.29 -16.07
N GLU A 16 7.97 14.45 -17.25
CA GLU A 16 7.57 13.73 -18.44
C GLU A 16 7.89 12.23 -18.35
N TYR A 17 6.86 11.42 -18.49
CA TYR A 17 6.98 9.97 -18.56
C TYR A 17 6.46 9.44 -19.90
N LYS A 18 7.34 8.83 -20.69
CA LYS A 18 7.00 8.23 -21.98
C LYS A 18 6.67 6.76 -21.80
N THR A 19 5.53 6.35 -22.33
CA THR A 19 5.08 4.96 -22.33
C THR A 19 4.55 4.58 -23.70
N ILE A 20 4.49 3.29 -24.00
CA ILE A 20 3.95 2.77 -25.25
C ILE A 20 2.57 2.21 -24.98
N VAL A 21 1.56 2.81 -25.62
CA VAL A 21 0.16 2.36 -25.55
C VAL A 21 -0.30 2.04 -26.96
N ASN A 22 -0.75 0.82 -27.19
CA ASN A 22 -1.19 0.34 -28.52
C ASN A 22 -0.19 0.60 -29.65
N GLY A 23 1.13 0.52 -29.36
CA GLY A 23 2.21 0.74 -30.33
C GLY A 23 2.52 2.21 -30.62
N LYS A 24 1.90 3.15 -29.92
CA LYS A 24 2.19 4.59 -30.00
C LYS A 24 2.89 5.04 -28.72
N THR A 25 3.84 5.95 -28.87
CA THR A 25 4.48 6.60 -27.72
C THR A 25 3.59 7.71 -27.21
N GLU A 26 3.14 7.59 -25.99
CA GLU A 26 2.36 8.59 -25.26
C GLU A 26 3.21 9.22 -24.17
N THR A 27 2.99 10.49 -23.89
CA THR A 27 3.70 11.23 -22.84
C THR A 27 2.73 11.61 -21.76
N ILE A 28 3.04 11.24 -20.52
CA ILE A 28 2.25 11.54 -19.32
C ILE A 28 3.05 12.52 -18.47
N ASP A 29 2.43 13.61 -18.05
CA ASP A 29 3.04 14.50 -17.05
C ASP A 29 2.73 13.98 -15.63
N LEU A 30 3.74 13.44 -14.97
CA LEU A 30 3.61 12.88 -13.63
C LEU A 30 3.28 13.94 -12.55
N SER A 31 3.47 15.23 -12.85
CA SER A 31 3.13 16.32 -11.92
C SER A 31 1.64 16.63 -11.90
N GLU A 32 0.92 16.19 -12.92
CA GLU A 32 -0.54 16.36 -13.03
C GLU A 32 -1.34 15.19 -12.43
N LEU A 33 -0.64 14.16 -11.93
CA LEU A 33 -1.32 13.02 -11.27
C LEU A 33 -2.08 13.49 -10.03
N GLU A 34 -3.35 13.17 -9.98
CA GLU A 34 -4.22 13.53 -8.87
C GLU A 34 -3.99 12.64 -7.64
N ASN A 35 -4.36 13.15 -6.48
CA ASN A 35 -4.41 12.32 -5.28
C ASN A 35 -5.63 11.40 -5.36
N LYS A 36 -5.43 10.14 -5.00
CA LYS A 36 -6.54 9.21 -4.85
C LYS A 36 -7.49 9.72 -3.77
N GLU A 37 -8.78 9.68 -4.06
CA GLU A 37 -9.81 9.96 -3.06
C GLU A 37 -9.61 9.06 -1.82
N PHE A 38 -9.67 9.68 -0.67
CA PHE A 38 -9.42 9.07 0.61
C PHE A 38 -10.71 9.04 1.42
N ASP A 39 -11.18 7.85 1.76
CA ASP A 39 -12.34 7.68 2.64
C ASP A 39 -11.94 7.88 4.11
N SER A 40 -12.23 9.06 4.63
CA SER A 40 -11.99 9.41 6.04
C SER A 40 -13.15 9.07 6.97
N SER A 41 -14.24 8.47 6.47
CA SER A 41 -15.46 8.20 7.26
C SER A 41 -15.22 7.30 8.49
N SER A 42 -14.20 6.44 8.42
CA SER A 42 -13.79 5.53 9.50
C SER A 42 -12.73 6.11 10.44
N MET A 43 -12.26 7.37 10.18
CA MET A 43 -11.23 8.03 11.00
C MET A 43 -11.78 8.45 12.35
N ILE A 44 -10.99 8.28 13.41
CA ILE A 44 -11.34 8.63 14.78
C ILE A 44 -10.64 9.94 15.17
N GLU A 45 -11.40 10.98 15.52
CA GLU A 45 -10.91 12.26 16.05
C GLU A 45 -9.78 12.91 15.22
N ASP A 46 -9.83 12.81 13.89
CA ASP A 46 -8.81 13.32 12.97
C ASP A 46 -7.37 12.85 13.28
N LYS A 47 -7.25 11.68 13.90
CA LYS A 47 -5.99 11.01 14.19
C LYS A 47 -5.73 9.90 13.18
N ASN A 48 -4.48 9.44 13.12
CA ASN A 48 -4.14 8.21 12.37
C ASN A 48 -4.67 6.97 13.12
N GLU A 49 -5.96 6.94 13.33
CA GLU A 49 -6.70 5.85 13.93
C GLU A 49 -8.08 5.73 13.28
N PHE A 50 -8.45 4.52 12.92
CA PHE A 50 -9.64 4.21 12.14
C PHE A 50 -10.38 3.04 12.77
N ALA A 51 -11.72 3.05 12.66
CA ALA A 51 -12.56 1.95 13.13
C ALA A 51 -13.05 1.10 11.96
N PHE A 52 -13.11 -0.22 12.16
CA PHE A 52 -13.70 -1.15 11.20
C PHE A 52 -14.32 -2.35 11.92
N THR A 53 -15.47 -2.79 11.45
CA THR A 53 -16.11 -4.02 11.95
C THR A 53 -15.88 -5.13 10.93
N LEU A 54 -15.26 -6.20 11.35
CA LEU A 54 -14.97 -7.37 10.51
C LEU A 54 -16.29 -8.04 10.12
N PRO A 55 -16.58 -8.19 8.81
CA PRO A 55 -17.93 -8.54 8.35
C PRO A 55 -18.35 -10.00 8.64
N HIS A 56 -17.39 -10.90 8.86
CA HIS A 56 -17.68 -12.32 9.08
C HIS A 56 -17.69 -12.71 10.56
N SER A 57 -16.74 -12.19 11.35
CA SER A 57 -16.67 -12.45 12.79
C SER A 57 -17.51 -11.46 13.62
N GLY A 58 -17.81 -10.27 13.06
CA GLY A 58 -18.44 -9.19 13.79
C GLY A 58 -17.49 -8.47 14.77
N THR A 59 -16.23 -8.87 14.85
CA THR A 59 -15.22 -8.28 15.74
C THR A 59 -14.97 -6.82 15.37
N LYS A 60 -15.00 -5.95 16.36
CA LYS A 60 -14.70 -4.52 16.18
C LYS A 60 -13.20 -4.31 16.35
N ILE A 61 -12.58 -3.74 15.36
CA ILE A 61 -11.15 -3.40 15.39
C ILE A 61 -10.95 -1.89 15.23
N THR A 62 -9.93 -1.36 15.88
CA THR A 62 -9.33 -0.10 15.47
C THR A 62 -7.95 -0.38 14.86
N TYR A 63 -7.55 0.46 13.94
CA TYR A 63 -6.30 0.30 13.21
C TYR A 63 -5.70 1.65 12.84
N LYS A 64 -4.42 1.65 12.47
CA LYS A 64 -3.70 2.83 11.97
C LYS A 64 -3.05 2.54 10.62
N LEU A 65 -2.80 3.59 9.86
CA LEU A 65 -1.92 3.52 8.70
C LEU A 65 -0.46 3.44 9.18
N LEU A 66 0.28 2.47 8.63
CA LEU A 66 1.67 2.25 9.01
C LEU A 66 2.55 3.43 8.60
N THR A 67 3.34 3.90 9.54
CA THR A 67 4.36 4.94 9.33
C THR A 67 5.71 4.32 8.94
N GLY A 68 6.67 5.13 8.47
CA GLY A 68 8.05 4.66 8.21
C GLY A 68 8.73 4.05 9.45
N HIS A 69 8.37 4.55 10.64
CA HIS A 69 8.86 3.99 11.90
C HIS A 69 8.29 2.58 12.17
N ASP A 70 7.01 2.37 11.88
CA ASP A 70 6.38 1.06 11.99
C ASP A 70 6.99 0.07 10.99
N GLU A 71 7.22 0.50 9.74
CA GLU A 71 7.88 -0.33 8.72
C GLU A 71 9.28 -0.79 9.17
N SER A 72 10.07 0.09 9.78
CA SER A 72 11.39 -0.27 10.33
C SER A 72 11.31 -1.30 11.45
N LYS A 73 10.26 -1.25 12.29
CA LYS A 73 10.02 -2.25 13.34
C LYS A 73 9.59 -3.58 12.75
N ILE A 74 8.67 -3.56 11.78
CA ILE A 74 8.19 -4.74 11.06
C ILE A 74 9.37 -5.46 10.39
N GLU A 75 10.21 -4.73 9.66
CA GLU A 75 11.38 -5.30 9.01
C GLU A 75 12.33 -5.98 9.97
N ARG A 76 12.58 -5.37 11.14
CA ARG A 76 13.42 -5.94 12.19
C ARG A 76 12.82 -7.23 12.76
N GLU A 77 11.50 -7.25 13.02
CA GLU A 77 10.81 -8.44 13.50
C GLU A 77 10.85 -9.56 12.46
N LEU A 78 10.56 -9.24 11.19
CA LEU A 78 10.62 -10.20 10.08
C LEU A 78 12.01 -10.80 9.89
N LYS A 79 13.08 -10.00 10.00
CA LYS A 79 14.47 -10.51 9.97
C LYS A 79 14.74 -11.49 11.12
N GLY A 80 14.17 -11.24 12.31
CA GLY A 80 14.25 -12.16 13.43
C GLY A 80 13.52 -13.49 13.18
N LEU A 81 12.27 -13.42 12.71
CA LEU A 81 11.44 -14.58 12.41
C LEU A 81 12.02 -15.47 11.30
N LYS A 82 12.59 -14.87 10.25
CA LYS A 82 13.26 -15.60 9.15
C LYS A 82 14.49 -16.40 9.61
N LYS A 83 15.14 -15.99 10.70
CA LYS A 83 16.24 -16.78 11.28
C LYS A 83 15.75 -18.06 11.94
N ILE A 84 14.51 -18.05 12.47
CA ILE A 84 13.91 -19.20 13.16
C ILE A 84 13.34 -20.20 12.13
N ASN A 85 12.60 -19.69 11.14
CA ASN A 85 12.05 -20.53 10.07
C ASN A 85 12.11 -19.80 8.72
N LYS A 86 13.01 -20.24 7.85
CA LYS A 86 13.24 -19.62 6.54
C LYS A 86 12.11 -19.83 5.54
N ASN A 87 11.30 -20.87 5.72
CA ASN A 87 10.26 -21.27 4.77
C ASN A 87 8.88 -20.68 5.10
N ALA A 88 8.68 -20.10 6.28
CA ALA A 88 7.42 -19.52 6.67
C ALA A 88 7.30 -18.05 6.23
N SER A 89 6.13 -17.70 5.68
CA SER A 89 5.79 -16.32 5.34
C SER A 89 5.08 -15.66 6.52
N TYR A 90 5.82 -14.84 7.25
CA TYR A 90 5.30 -14.10 8.41
C TYR A 90 4.86 -12.67 8.08
N GLU A 91 5.03 -12.23 6.83
CA GLU A 91 4.88 -10.82 6.48
C GLU A 91 3.48 -10.30 6.73
N ALA A 92 2.45 -11.01 6.26
CA ALA A 92 1.07 -10.58 6.38
C ALA A 92 0.61 -10.49 7.84
N SER A 93 0.89 -11.53 8.65
CA SER A 93 0.52 -11.53 10.07
C SER A 93 1.29 -10.49 10.88
N THR A 94 2.59 -10.32 10.62
CA THR A 94 3.39 -9.29 11.29
C THR A 94 2.84 -7.89 10.95
N ARG A 95 2.56 -7.58 9.69
CA ARG A 95 1.96 -6.30 9.31
C ARG A 95 0.64 -6.05 10.01
N LEU A 96 -0.26 -7.03 10.07
CA LEU A 96 -1.54 -6.91 10.79
C LEU A 96 -1.33 -6.58 12.28
N LYS A 97 -0.38 -7.24 12.96
CA LYS A 97 -0.05 -6.98 14.37
C LYS A 97 0.41 -5.55 14.65
N TYR A 98 0.98 -4.87 13.66
CA TYR A 98 1.39 -3.47 13.76
C TYR A 98 0.32 -2.49 13.27
N THR A 99 -0.57 -2.95 12.40
CA THR A 99 -1.67 -2.16 11.87
C THR A 99 -2.80 -2.03 12.89
N LEU A 100 -3.18 -3.11 13.59
CA LEU A 100 -4.24 -3.08 14.59
C LEU A 100 -3.81 -2.31 15.84
N THR A 101 -4.72 -1.49 16.37
CA THR A 101 -4.54 -0.71 17.62
C THR A 101 -5.44 -1.21 18.73
N SER A 102 -6.61 -1.81 18.40
CA SER A 102 -7.44 -2.53 19.37
C SER A 102 -8.24 -3.66 18.71
N VAL A 103 -8.74 -4.58 19.53
CA VAL A 103 -9.66 -5.66 19.17
C VAL A 103 -10.74 -5.74 20.23
N ASP A 104 -12.01 -5.50 19.85
CA ASP A 104 -13.17 -5.44 20.78
C ASP A 104 -12.93 -4.53 22.00
N GLY A 105 -12.12 -3.46 21.82
CA GLY A 105 -11.75 -2.50 22.84
C GLY A 105 -10.47 -2.83 23.60
N GLU A 106 -9.92 -4.04 23.47
CA GLU A 106 -8.65 -4.42 24.08
C GLU A 106 -7.48 -3.85 23.29
N THR A 107 -6.58 -3.11 23.95
CA THR A 107 -5.45 -2.40 23.33
C THR A 107 -4.08 -3.04 23.63
N GLU A 108 -4.05 -4.06 24.49
CA GLU A 108 -2.82 -4.73 24.83
C GLU A 108 -2.21 -5.45 23.62
N LYS A 109 -0.93 -5.22 23.39
CA LYS A 109 -0.22 -5.82 22.23
C LYS A 109 -0.25 -7.34 22.24
N LYS A 110 -0.32 -7.95 23.41
CA LYS A 110 -0.40 -9.39 23.56
C LYS A 110 -1.72 -9.91 23.00
N ASP A 111 -2.83 -9.27 23.33
CA ASP A 111 -4.17 -9.68 22.92
C ASP A 111 -4.38 -9.47 21.43
N ILE A 112 -3.88 -8.35 20.90
CA ILE A 112 -3.86 -8.09 19.45
C ILE A 112 -3.07 -9.18 18.70
N ARG A 113 -1.89 -9.55 19.20
CA ARG A 113 -1.06 -10.60 18.60
C ARG A 113 -1.74 -11.96 18.65
N GLU A 114 -2.32 -12.31 19.78
CA GLU A 114 -3.08 -13.54 19.96
C GLU A 114 -4.28 -13.61 19.01
N PHE A 115 -5.02 -12.51 18.86
CA PHE A 115 -6.13 -12.41 17.91
C PHE A 115 -5.66 -12.64 16.46
N VAL A 116 -4.60 -11.96 16.03
CA VAL A 116 -4.08 -12.10 14.66
C VAL A 116 -3.58 -13.51 14.38
N ASP A 117 -2.96 -14.17 15.36
CA ASP A 117 -2.38 -15.50 15.16
C ASP A 117 -3.43 -16.62 15.20
N ASN A 118 -4.50 -16.48 15.99
CA ASN A 118 -5.41 -17.58 16.30
C ASN A 118 -6.86 -17.35 15.86
N TYR A 119 -7.32 -16.11 15.78
CA TYR A 119 -8.75 -15.79 15.61
C TYR A 119 -9.08 -14.96 14.38
N PHE A 120 -8.09 -14.36 13.72
CA PHE A 120 -8.34 -13.52 12.56
C PHE A 120 -8.67 -14.37 11.33
N LEU A 121 -9.94 -14.45 10.98
CA LEU A 121 -10.42 -15.25 9.87
C LEU A 121 -9.85 -14.78 8.53
N ALA A 122 -9.51 -15.71 7.64
CA ALA A 122 -8.97 -15.39 6.32
C ALA A 122 -9.93 -14.52 5.47
N ARG A 123 -11.24 -14.71 5.63
CA ARG A 123 -12.27 -13.90 4.95
C ARG A 123 -12.27 -12.46 5.47
N ASP A 124 -12.17 -12.28 6.77
CA ASP A 124 -12.07 -10.97 7.42
C ASP A 124 -10.77 -10.26 7.04
N ALA A 125 -9.65 -10.99 6.98
CA ALA A 125 -8.37 -10.45 6.53
C ALA A 125 -8.43 -9.95 5.07
N ARG A 126 -9.20 -10.62 4.21
CA ARG A 126 -9.44 -10.16 2.83
C ARG A 126 -10.28 -8.89 2.81
N ALA A 127 -11.39 -8.86 3.53
CA ALA A 127 -12.27 -7.69 3.61
C ALA A 127 -11.53 -6.48 4.20
N PHE A 128 -10.74 -6.70 5.25
CA PHE A 128 -9.94 -5.65 5.86
C PHE A 128 -8.87 -5.09 4.91
N ARG A 129 -8.19 -5.94 4.13
CA ARG A 129 -7.24 -5.46 3.11
C ARG A 129 -7.90 -4.61 2.03
N GLN A 130 -9.11 -4.98 1.59
CA GLN A 130 -9.88 -4.17 0.65
C GLN A 130 -10.23 -2.81 1.26
N HIS A 131 -10.69 -2.78 2.51
CA HIS A 131 -10.96 -1.55 3.24
C HIS A 131 -9.72 -0.67 3.38
N LEU A 132 -8.55 -1.23 3.75
CA LEU A 132 -7.28 -0.50 3.82
C LEU A 132 -6.89 0.16 2.50
N THR A 133 -7.22 -0.45 1.37
CA THR A 133 -6.95 0.14 0.04
C THR A 133 -7.76 1.40 -0.20
N LEU A 134 -8.99 1.47 0.32
CA LEU A 134 -9.88 2.64 0.19
C LEU A 134 -9.52 3.77 1.17
N THR A 135 -9.03 3.41 2.36
CA THR A 135 -8.70 4.37 3.43
C THR A 135 -7.23 4.81 3.42
N SER A 136 -6.39 4.26 2.53
CA SER A 136 -4.99 4.64 2.42
C SER A 136 -4.81 5.77 1.41
N PRO A 137 -4.32 6.96 1.83
CA PRO A 137 -4.01 8.05 0.90
C PRO A 137 -2.87 7.63 -0.03
N ASP A 138 -3.03 7.87 -1.32
CA ASP A 138 -2.01 7.62 -2.34
C ASP A 138 -2.26 8.52 -3.56
N VAL A 139 -1.36 8.47 -4.54
CA VAL A 139 -1.55 9.09 -5.85
C VAL A 139 -2.33 8.13 -6.75
N ASP A 140 -3.30 8.65 -7.49
CA ASP A 140 -3.97 7.88 -8.53
C ASP A 140 -3.01 7.72 -9.71
N LEU A 141 -2.79 6.47 -10.09
CA LEU A 141 -1.95 6.11 -11.22
C LEU A 141 -2.74 5.95 -12.52
N ASN A 142 -4.07 6.04 -12.45
CA ASN A 142 -4.91 6.02 -13.64
C ASN A 142 -4.86 7.39 -14.31
N VAL A 143 -4.56 7.40 -15.60
CA VAL A 143 -4.49 8.61 -16.42
C VAL A 143 -5.36 8.42 -17.65
N THR A 144 -6.17 9.41 -17.96
CA THR A 144 -6.88 9.46 -19.23
C THR A 144 -6.01 10.23 -20.21
N LEU A 145 -5.58 9.56 -21.28
CA LEU A 145 -4.80 10.16 -22.36
C LEU A 145 -5.66 11.11 -23.22
N ASP A 146 -5.03 11.97 -23.99
CA ASP A 146 -5.71 12.84 -24.96
C ASP A 146 -6.56 12.04 -25.98
N SER A 147 -6.23 10.78 -26.20
CA SER A 147 -7.01 9.85 -27.01
C SER A 147 -8.32 9.40 -26.36
N GLY A 148 -8.55 9.72 -25.08
CA GLY A 148 -9.67 9.21 -24.27
C GLY A 148 -9.44 7.80 -23.71
N GLU A 149 -8.26 7.23 -23.88
CA GLU A 149 -7.90 5.91 -23.36
C GLU A 149 -7.40 6.03 -21.92
N GLU A 150 -7.89 5.15 -21.04
CA GLU A 150 -7.41 5.07 -19.65
C GLU A 150 -6.22 4.13 -19.57
N VAL A 151 -5.13 4.61 -18.99
CA VAL A 151 -3.91 3.84 -18.78
C VAL A 151 -3.45 3.95 -17.32
N VAL A 152 -2.81 2.91 -16.81
CA VAL A 152 -2.21 2.92 -15.48
C VAL A 152 -0.72 3.17 -15.62
N VAL A 153 -0.18 4.18 -14.93
CA VAL A 153 1.27 4.44 -14.89
C VAL A 153 1.98 3.27 -14.20
N PRO A 154 2.79 2.47 -14.93
CA PRO A 154 3.45 1.30 -14.37
C PRO A 154 4.68 1.73 -13.57
N ILE A 155 4.65 1.58 -12.25
CA ILE A 155 5.81 1.80 -11.39
C ILE A 155 6.67 0.53 -11.36
N GLY A 156 7.57 0.42 -12.31
CA GLY A 156 8.50 -0.70 -12.46
C GLY A 156 9.94 -0.24 -12.67
N LEU A 157 10.79 -1.13 -13.14
CA LEU A 157 12.19 -0.83 -13.38
C LEU A 157 12.37 0.31 -14.40
N ASN A 158 11.64 0.26 -15.52
CA ASN A 158 11.67 1.25 -16.58
C ASN A 158 11.13 2.63 -16.15
N PHE A 159 10.37 2.69 -15.07
CA PHE A 159 9.92 3.94 -14.50
C PHE A 159 11.08 4.76 -13.92
N PHE A 160 12.06 4.09 -13.29
CA PHE A 160 13.23 4.72 -12.70
C PHE A 160 14.45 4.78 -13.62
N TRP A 161 14.51 3.92 -14.65
CA TRP A 161 15.60 3.85 -15.63
C TRP A 161 15.00 3.75 -17.03
N PRO A 162 14.56 4.88 -17.62
CA PRO A 162 13.89 4.90 -18.93
C PRO A 162 14.74 4.34 -20.07
N ASP A 163 16.07 4.39 -19.94
CA ASP A 163 17.00 3.92 -20.99
C ASP A 163 17.33 2.40 -20.88
N PHE A 164 16.76 1.70 -19.87
CA PHE A 164 17.08 0.28 -19.65
C PHE A 164 16.44 -0.67 -20.69
N GLY A 165 15.51 -0.17 -21.51
CA GLY A 165 14.79 -0.94 -22.53
C GLY A 165 15.32 -0.79 -23.97
N ASP A 166 16.12 0.23 -24.27
CA ASP A 166 16.54 0.56 -25.64
C ASP A 166 17.83 -0.15 -26.10
N SER A 167 18.43 -1.00 -25.25
CA SER A 167 19.69 -1.70 -25.58
C SER A 167 19.51 -3.02 -26.33
N SER A 168 18.31 -3.33 -26.88
CA SER A 168 18.07 -4.56 -27.66
C SER A 168 17.53 -4.31 -29.06
N SER A 169 18.12 -3.34 -29.78
CA SER A 169 17.89 -3.19 -31.23
C SER A 169 19.21 -2.74 -31.88
N ASN A 170 20.12 -3.67 -32.07
CA ASN A 170 21.14 -3.63 -33.08
C ASN A 170 21.51 -5.05 -33.52
#